data_9ea901659d33c0c3c424fb6799b9c305
#
_entry.id   9ea901659d33c0c3c424fb6799b9c305
#
_cell.length_a   1.000
_cell.length_b   1.000
_cell.length_c   1.000
_cell.angle_alpha   90.00
_cell.angle_beta   90.00
_cell.angle_gamma   90.00
#
_symmetry.space_group_name_H-M   'P 1'
#
loop_
_entity.id
_entity.type
_entity.pdbx_description
1 polymer ?
#
loop_
_entity_poly.entity_id
_entity_poly.type
_entity_poly.pdbx_seq_one_letter_code
_entity_poly.pdbx_strand_id
1 'polypeptide(L)'
;MRILIVSGAGGGTSKKSVGKYFHLKDFGDALRKYNVDYKLVNELDYFIGFPTKSLRKYFSSKKKLNKLISEFEPDAVLVDRQSNFGLEIIKRGIPLFVLLRGHYWSEIEYAKNTIYKGKIMRKIVDIRADVAEQVFAGSTEILPICKYLKDVVKEHHPTQKSNVFIEGVDDKKWYKTEGMKLKHPCVGMLQDANWWRKTKEMLTLEKV
;
A
#
# COMPACT_ATOMS: atom_id res chain seq x y z
N MET A 1 -3.19 -9.23 -21.55
CA MET A 1 -3.40 -9.23 -20.10
C MET A 1 -3.53 -7.80 -19.63
N ARG A 2 -4.56 -7.49 -18.83
CA ARG A 2 -4.84 -6.13 -18.29
C ARG A 2 -4.75 -6.13 -16.78
N ILE A 3 -3.91 -5.29 -16.21
CA ILE A 3 -3.72 -5.20 -14.75
C ILE A 3 -4.21 -3.83 -14.26
N LEU A 4 -5.15 -3.83 -13.33
CA LEU A 4 -5.53 -2.62 -12.62
C LEU A 4 -4.61 -2.44 -11.40
N ILE A 5 -3.82 -1.39 -11.40
CA ILE A 5 -2.95 -1.02 -10.28
C ILE A 5 -3.64 0.07 -9.46
N VAL A 6 -3.77 -0.15 -8.17
CA VAL A 6 -4.50 0.75 -7.27
C VAL A 6 -3.56 1.28 -6.21
N SER A 7 -3.31 2.58 -6.26
CA SER A 7 -2.54 3.27 -5.24
C SER A 7 -3.42 3.67 -4.06
N GLY A 8 -3.02 3.30 -2.86
CA GLY A 8 -3.68 3.75 -1.64
C GLY A 8 -3.44 5.25 -1.42
N ALA A 9 -4.46 5.98 -1.05
CA ALA A 9 -4.29 7.36 -0.63
C ALA A 9 -3.44 7.40 0.64
N GLY A 10 -2.31 8.07 0.58
CA GLY A 10 -1.65 8.57 1.78
C GLY A 10 -2.64 9.45 2.54
N GLY A 11 -2.76 9.30 3.85
CA GLY A 11 -3.77 9.97 4.66
C GLY A 11 -3.80 11.48 4.41
N GLY A 12 -4.92 11.95 3.89
CA GLY A 12 -5.18 13.36 3.58
C GLY A 12 -5.29 13.64 2.09
N THR A 13 -6.14 14.59 1.77
CA THR A 13 -6.48 15.08 0.43
C THR A 13 -5.31 15.71 -0.34
N SER A 14 -4.09 15.53 0.10
CA SER A 14 -2.92 16.09 -0.55
C SER A 14 -2.38 15.11 -1.60
N LYS A 15 -2.09 15.63 -2.77
CA LYS A 15 -1.31 15.07 -3.88
C LYS A 15 0.08 14.51 -3.46
N LYS A 16 0.32 14.27 -2.17
CA LYS A 16 1.61 14.02 -1.52
C LYS A 16 1.98 12.56 -1.29
N SER A 17 1.28 11.61 -1.88
CA SER A 17 1.80 10.25 -1.98
C SER A 17 2.63 10.05 -3.26
N VAL A 18 3.41 11.06 -3.60
CA VAL A 18 4.12 11.17 -4.88
C VAL A 18 5.07 9.98 -5.08
N GLY A 19 5.83 9.58 -4.07
CA GLY A 19 6.80 8.49 -4.19
C GLY A 19 6.17 7.13 -4.50
N LYS A 20 5.20 6.68 -3.71
CA LYS A 20 4.53 5.37 -3.92
C LYS A 20 3.80 5.29 -5.26
N TYR A 21 3.17 6.39 -5.68
CA TYR A 21 2.49 6.46 -6.97
C TYR A 21 3.47 6.29 -8.12
N PHE A 22 4.64 6.94 -8.08
CA PHE A 22 5.65 6.82 -9.12
C PHE A 22 6.27 5.43 -9.18
N HIS A 23 6.52 4.78 -8.05
CA HIS A 23 6.97 3.38 -8.04
C HIS A 23 5.97 2.45 -8.75
N LEU A 24 4.67 2.61 -8.45
CA LEU A 24 3.63 1.80 -9.10
C LEU A 24 3.50 2.14 -10.60
N LYS A 25 3.71 3.41 -10.96
CA LYS A 25 3.74 3.84 -12.36
C LYS A 25 4.93 3.23 -13.11
N ASP A 26 6.12 3.32 -12.55
CA ASP A 26 7.34 2.77 -13.16
C ASP A 26 7.22 1.23 -13.30
N PHE A 27 6.63 0.55 -12.31
CA PHE A 27 6.30 -0.87 -12.41
C PHE A 27 5.32 -1.15 -13.56
N GLY A 28 4.22 -0.39 -13.66
CA GLY A 28 3.26 -0.53 -14.75
C GLY A 28 3.88 -0.27 -16.11
N ASP A 29 4.74 0.76 -16.24
CA ASP A 29 5.46 1.05 -17.48
C ASP A 29 6.43 -0.08 -17.86
N ALA A 30 7.05 -0.74 -16.86
CA ALA A 30 7.87 -1.92 -17.10
C ALA A 30 7.06 -3.12 -17.61
N LEU A 31 5.83 -3.32 -17.10
CA LEU A 31 4.93 -4.39 -17.54
C LEU A 31 4.55 -4.28 -19.02
N ARG A 32 4.44 -3.06 -19.57
CA ARG A 32 4.16 -2.84 -21.00
C ARG A 32 5.20 -3.48 -21.92
N LYS A 33 6.46 -3.58 -21.46
CA LYS A 33 7.53 -4.26 -22.22
C LYS A 33 7.26 -5.76 -22.39
N TYR A 34 6.35 -6.32 -21.59
CA TYR A 34 5.96 -7.72 -21.62
C TYR A 34 4.54 -7.91 -22.17
N ASN A 35 4.02 -6.94 -22.95
CA ASN A 35 2.67 -6.95 -23.53
C ASN A 35 1.55 -7.05 -22.48
N VAL A 36 1.80 -6.48 -21.30
CA VAL A 36 0.79 -6.33 -20.25
C VAL A 36 0.31 -4.87 -20.25
N ASP A 37 -0.98 -4.67 -20.51
CA ASP A 37 -1.60 -3.36 -20.38
C ASP A 37 -1.93 -3.07 -18.91
N TYR A 38 -1.82 -1.83 -18.50
CA TYR A 38 -2.15 -1.45 -17.13
C TYR A 38 -2.88 -0.12 -17.04
N LYS A 39 -3.71 0.01 -16.02
CA LYS A 39 -4.33 1.28 -15.61
C LYS A 39 -3.98 1.53 -14.14
N LEU A 40 -3.34 2.67 -13.87
CA LEU A 40 -3.02 3.11 -12.51
C LEU A 40 -4.07 4.10 -12.02
N VAL A 41 -4.68 3.81 -10.88
CA VAL A 41 -5.72 4.64 -10.28
C VAL A 41 -5.43 4.92 -8.80
N ASN A 42 -5.95 6.04 -8.29
CA ASN A 42 -6.00 6.27 -6.86
C ASN A 42 -7.30 5.67 -6.29
N GLU A 43 -7.18 4.92 -5.21
CA GLU A 43 -8.31 4.25 -4.56
C GLU A 43 -9.49 5.20 -4.26
N LEU A 44 -9.21 6.36 -3.66
CA LEU A 44 -10.25 7.28 -3.21
C LEU A 44 -11.03 7.97 -4.33
N ASP A 45 -10.49 7.99 -5.55
CA ASP A 45 -11.19 8.56 -6.70
C ASP A 45 -12.32 7.63 -7.18
N TYR A 46 -12.19 6.33 -6.89
CA TYR A 46 -13.10 5.30 -7.38
C TYR A 46 -13.92 4.61 -6.30
N PHE A 47 -13.40 4.46 -5.09
CA PHE A 47 -14.14 3.78 -4.04
C PHE A 47 -13.88 4.34 -2.65
N ILE A 48 -14.97 4.61 -1.93
CA ILE A 48 -14.95 5.01 -0.53
C ILE A 48 -15.68 3.91 0.26
N GLY A 49 -14.93 3.13 1.01
CA GLY A 49 -15.50 2.06 1.82
C GLY A 49 -16.10 2.52 3.14
N PHE A 50 -16.72 1.60 3.85
CA PHE A 50 -17.20 1.80 5.21
C PHE A 50 -16.06 1.58 6.22
N PRO A 51 -15.96 2.35 7.33
CA PRO A 51 -16.87 3.41 7.74
C PRO A 51 -16.68 4.73 6.97
N THR A 52 -17.76 5.38 6.61
CA THR A 52 -17.78 6.63 5.88
C THR A 52 -18.65 7.69 6.54
N LYS A 53 -18.27 8.95 6.39
CA LYS A 53 -19.07 10.09 6.87
C LYS A 53 -20.26 10.43 5.95
N SER A 54 -20.36 9.84 4.77
CA SER A 54 -21.38 10.18 3.77
C SER A 54 -21.83 8.96 2.97
N LEU A 55 -23.05 8.52 3.20
CA LEU A 55 -23.68 7.45 2.43
C LEU A 55 -23.81 7.82 0.93
N ARG A 56 -24.12 9.07 0.63
CA ARG A 56 -24.19 9.55 -0.77
C ARG A 56 -22.86 9.34 -1.51
N LYS A 57 -21.74 9.67 -0.86
CA LYS A 57 -20.40 9.44 -1.44
C LYS A 57 -20.10 7.95 -1.57
N TYR A 58 -20.51 7.13 -0.61
CA TYR A 58 -20.37 5.68 -0.69
C TYR A 58 -21.07 5.12 -1.94
N PHE A 59 -22.36 5.40 -2.12
CA PHE A 59 -23.10 4.88 -3.28
C PHE A 59 -22.60 5.44 -4.62
N SER A 60 -22.21 6.72 -4.67
CA SER A 60 -21.63 7.29 -5.90
C SER A 60 -20.27 6.68 -6.24
N SER A 61 -19.45 6.39 -5.24
CA SER A 61 -18.15 5.75 -5.46
C SER A 61 -18.30 4.29 -5.91
N LYS A 62 -19.32 3.57 -5.41
CA LYS A 62 -19.63 2.21 -5.89
C LYS A 62 -19.98 2.19 -7.37
N LYS A 63 -20.74 3.19 -7.86
CA LYS A 63 -21.01 3.34 -9.29
C LYS A 63 -19.74 3.59 -10.09
N LYS A 64 -18.83 4.44 -9.59
CA LYS A 64 -17.54 4.72 -10.24
C LYS A 64 -16.66 3.45 -10.31
N LEU A 65 -16.60 2.68 -9.23
CA LEU A 65 -15.88 1.41 -9.23
C LEU A 65 -16.46 0.43 -10.26
N ASN A 66 -17.78 0.28 -10.29
CA ASN A 66 -18.44 -0.58 -11.28
C ASN A 66 -18.07 -0.16 -12.70
N LYS A 67 -18.15 1.15 -13.00
CA LYS A 67 -17.78 1.70 -14.30
C LYS A 67 -16.31 1.43 -14.62
N LEU A 68 -15.39 1.64 -13.68
CA LEU A 68 -13.97 1.36 -13.87
C LEU A 68 -13.73 -0.11 -14.24
N ILE A 69 -14.35 -1.04 -13.50
CA ILE A 69 -14.17 -2.47 -13.74
C ILE A 69 -14.79 -2.90 -15.07
N SER A 70 -15.99 -2.41 -15.41
CA SER A 70 -16.65 -2.77 -16.67
C SER A 70 -15.99 -2.15 -17.92
N GLU A 71 -15.34 -0.98 -17.80
CA GLU A 71 -14.64 -0.35 -18.92
C GLU A 71 -13.22 -0.90 -19.13
N PHE A 72 -12.53 -1.22 -18.05
CA PHE A 72 -11.15 -1.70 -18.14
C PHE A 72 -11.06 -3.22 -18.21
N GLU A 73 -12.05 -3.96 -17.64
CA GLU A 73 -12.11 -5.42 -17.56
C GLU A 73 -10.76 -6.05 -17.17
N PRO A 74 -10.28 -5.78 -15.95
CA PRO A 74 -8.97 -6.26 -15.54
C PRO A 74 -8.93 -7.76 -15.36
N ASP A 75 -7.87 -8.43 -15.87
CA ASP A 75 -7.58 -9.83 -15.61
C ASP A 75 -7.06 -10.04 -14.19
N ALA A 76 -6.45 -9.00 -13.60
CA ALA A 76 -5.95 -9.00 -12.23
C ALA A 76 -5.89 -7.59 -11.66
N VAL A 77 -5.91 -7.48 -10.33
CA VAL A 77 -5.80 -6.22 -9.61
C VAL A 77 -4.64 -6.27 -8.62
N LEU A 78 -3.75 -5.28 -8.66
CA LEU A 78 -2.69 -5.07 -7.67
C LEU A 78 -3.06 -3.87 -6.80
N VAL A 79 -3.12 -4.05 -5.49
CA VAL A 79 -3.37 -2.98 -4.52
C VAL A 79 -2.16 -2.77 -3.63
N ASP A 80 -1.81 -1.52 -3.34
CA ASP A 80 -0.74 -1.18 -2.38
C ASP A 80 -1.28 -0.98 -0.95
N ARG A 81 -2.54 -1.33 -0.76
CA ARG A 81 -3.22 -1.21 0.54
C ARG A 81 -4.35 -2.22 0.68
N GLN A 82 -4.44 -2.84 1.84
CA GLN A 82 -5.51 -3.75 2.23
C GLN A 82 -6.74 -2.95 2.69
N SER A 83 -7.65 -2.68 1.80
CA SER A 83 -8.79 -1.79 2.04
C SER A 83 -10.10 -2.35 1.49
N ASN A 84 -11.18 -1.62 1.73
CA ASN A 84 -12.48 -1.94 1.16
C ASN A 84 -12.48 -2.06 -0.37
N PHE A 85 -11.56 -1.40 -1.06
CA PHE A 85 -11.41 -1.57 -2.51
C PHE A 85 -11.02 -3.02 -2.84
N GLY A 86 -10.00 -3.56 -2.17
CA GLY A 86 -9.59 -4.96 -2.32
C GLY A 86 -10.72 -5.93 -1.99
N LEU A 87 -11.48 -5.67 -0.92
CA LEU A 87 -12.63 -6.50 -0.57
C LEU A 87 -13.72 -6.52 -1.65
N GLU A 88 -13.98 -5.38 -2.31
CA GLU A 88 -14.92 -5.31 -3.43
C GLU A 88 -14.40 -6.05 -4.68
N ILE A 89 -13.09 -6.11 -4.90
CA ILE A 89 -12.47 -6.89 -5.98
C ILE A 89 -12.62 -8.40 -5.71
N ILE A 90 -12.35 -8.84 -4.49
CA ILE A 90 -12.54 -10.24 -4.07
C ILE A 90 -13.98 -10.70 -4.31
N LYS A 91 -14.98 -9.88 -3.92
CA LYS A 91 -16.40 -10.17 -4.13
C LYS A 91 -16.79 -10.35 -5.60
N ARG A 92 -15.99 -9.82 -6.53
CA ARG A 92 -16.21 -9.97 -7.98
C ARG A 92 -15.47 -11.17 -8.58
N GLY A 93 -14.72 -11.92 -7.77
CA GLY A 93 -13.94 -13.06 -8.23
C GLY A 93 -12.75 -12.67 -9.12
N ILE A 94 -12.31 -11.39 -9.08
CA ILE A 94 -11.14 -10.94 -9.84
C ILE A 94 -9.89 -11.23 -9.01
N PRO A 95 -8.85 -11.86 -9.59
CA PRO A 95 -7.59 -12.12 -8.91
C PRO A 95 -7.01 -10.85 -8.27
N LEU A 96 -6.77 -10.89 -6.95
CA LEU A 96 -6.26 -9.77 -6.18
C LEU A 96 -4.87 -10.06 -5.64
N PHE A 97 -3.93 -9.16 -5.91
CA PHE A 97 -2.58 -9.16 -5.35
C PHE A 97 -2.43 -7.97 -4.39
N VAL A 98 -1.94 -8.24 -3.19
CA VAL A 98 -1.79 -7.22 -2.15
C VAL A 98 -0.32 -6.94 -1.91
N LEU A 99 0.16 -5.76 -2.27
CA LEU A 99 1.52 -5.32 -2.01
C LEU A 99 1.67 -4.89 -0.54
N LEU A 100 2.54 -5.57 0.20
CA LEU A 100 2.79 -5.31 1.62
C LEU A 100 4.15 -4.65 1.82
N ARG A 101 4.14 -3.35 2.14
CA ARG A 101 5.34 -2.51 2.29
C ARG A 101 5.76 -2.24 3.74
N GLY A 102 4.97 -2.67 4.70
CA GLY A 102 5.23 -2.42 6.13
C GLY A 102 4.63 -3.51 7.00
N HIS A 103 5.01 -3.51 8.25
CA HIS A 103 4.49 -4.45 9.24
C HIS A 103 3.11 -3.98 9.72
N TYR A 104 2.08 -4.26 8.93
CA TYR A 104 0.71 -3.79 9.10
C TYR A 104 0.18 -4.00 10.52
N TRP A 105 0.33 -5.21 11.08
CA TRP A 105 -0.20 -5.57 12.41
C TRP A 105 0.42 -4.72 13.52
N SER A 106 1.74 -4.56 13.52
CA SER A 106 2.42 -3.65 14.47
C SER A 106 2.00 -2.19 14.28
N GLU A 107 1.77 -1.76 13.03
CA GLU A 107 1.32 -0.39 12.75
C GLU A 107 -0.08 -0.14 13.32
N ILE A 108 -1.00 -1.10 13.17
CA ILE A 108 -2.36 -1.01 13.73
C ILE A 108 -2.34 -1.02 15.24
N GLU A 109 -1.58 -1.91 15.86
CA GLU A 109 -1.44 -1.96 17.31
C GLU A 109 -0.89 -0.65 17.87
N TYR A 110 0.18 -0.15 17.28
CA TYR A 110 0.76 1.14 17.65
C TYR A 110 -0.25 2.29 17.49
N ALA A 111 -0.97 2.31 16.38
CA ALA A 111 -1.98 3.35 16.12
C ALA A 111 -3.10 3.33 17.15
N LYS A 112 -3.58 2.16 17.58
CA LYS A 112 -4.59 1.99 18.63
C LYS A 112 -4.09 2.51 19.99
N ASN A 113 -2.82 2.30 20.29
CA ASN A 113 -2.24 2.64 21.59
C ASN A 113 -1.76 4.10 21.68
N THR A 114 -1.52 4.76 20.56
CA THR A 114 -0.93 6.12 20.55
C THR A 114 -1.81 7.18 19.88
N ILE A 115 -2.28 6.91 18.65
CA ILE A 115 -2.95 7.92 17.83
C ILE A 115 -4.47 7.92 18.08
N TYR A 116 -5.08 6.72 18.15
CA TYR A 116 -6.52 6.55 18.21
C TYR A 116 -7.00 6.10 19.60
N LYS A 117 -6.75 6.94 20.61
CA LYS A 117 -7.07 6.62 22.01
C LYS A 117 -8.57 6.67 22.34
N GLY A 118 -9.37 7.41 21.58
CA GLY A 118 -10.81 7.55 21.81
C GLY A 118 -11.58 6.28 21.44
N LYS A 119 -12.59 5.89 22.24
CA LYS A 119 -13.39 4.66 22.03
C LYS A 119 -13.97 4.54 20.62
N ILE A 120 -14.52 5.63 20.06
CA ILE A 120 -15.10 5.64 18.71
C ILE A 120 -14.01 5.43 17.66
N MET A 121 -12.87 6.10 17.79
CA MET A 121 -11.77 5.98 16.84
C MET A 121 -11.14 4.59 16.87
N ARG A 122 -11.00 4.00 18.06
CA ARG A 122 -10.56 2.59 18.19
C ARG A 122 -11.48 1.65 17.44
N LYS A 123 -12.80 1.78 17.63
CA LYS A 123 -13.78 0.95 16.90
C LYS A 123 -13.69 1.11 15.38
N ILE A 124 -13.45 2.33 14.89
CA ILE A 124 -13.22 2.56 13.45
C ILE A 124 -11.94 1.85 12.97
N VAL A 125 -10.88 1.88 13.77
CA VAL A 125 -9.63 1.18 13.46
C VAL A 125 -9.84 -0.33 13.47
N ASP A 126 -10.61 -0.87 14.44
CA ASP A 126 -10.94 -2.29 14.49
C ASP A 126 -11.71 -2.73 13.24
N ILE A 127 -12.73 -2.00 12.82
CA ILE A 127 -13.48 -2.31 11.58
C ILE A 127 -12.53 -2.29 10.34
N ARG A 128 -11.59 -1.35 10.29
CA ARG A 128 -10.60 -1.31 9.20
C ARG A 128 -9.61 -2.47 9.27
N ALA A 129 -9.24 -2.89 10.47
CA ALA A 129 -8.39 -4.06 10.67
C ALA A 129 -9.11 -5.33 10.20
N ASP A 130 -10.38 -5.50 10.57
CA ASP A 130 -11.19 -6.63 10.12
C ASP A 130 -11.33 -6.68 8.59
N VAL A 131 -11.50 -5.52 7.92
CA VAL A 131 -11.49 -5.45 6.46
C VAL A 131 -10.15 -5.87 5.89
N ALA A 132 -9.04 -5.43 6.50
CA ALA A 132 -7.71 -5.79 6.03
C ALA A 132 -7.43 -7.30 6.16
N GLU A 133 -7.84 -7.91 7.29
CA GLU A 133 -7.75 -9.36 7.49
C GLU A 133 -8.53 -10.13 6.43
N GLN A 134 -9.75 -9.69 6.10
CA GLN A 134 -10.54 -10.29 5.04
C GLN A 134 -9.88 -10.13 3.65
N VAL A 135 -9.23 -9.00 3.40
CA VAL A 135 -8.49 -8.76 2.15
C VAL A 135 -7.26 -9.64 2.07
N PHE A 136 -6.50 -9.79 3.15
CA PHE A 136 -5.36 -10.70 3.17
C PHE A 136 -5.80 -12.15 2.95
N ALA A 137 -6.80 -12.62 3.68
CA ALA A 137 -7.29 -13.98 3.57
C ALA A 137 -7.93 -14.30 2.21
N GLY A 138 -8.59 -13.34 1.59
CA GLY A 138 -9.27 -13.52 0.30
C GLY A 138 -8.42 -13.15 -0.92
N SER A 139 -7.20 -12.63 -0.74
CA SER A 139 -6.33 -12.29 -1.86
C SER A 139 -5.80 -13.55 -2.57
N THR A 140 -5.51 -13.42 -3.85
CA THR A 140 -4.83 -14.50 -4.61
C THR A 140 -3.43 -14.72 -4.08
N GLU A 141 -2.74 -13.63 -3.72
CA GLU A 141 -1.40 -13.67 -3.16
C GLU A 141 -1.07 -12.36 -2.45
N ILE A 142 -0.32 -12.46 -1.35
CA ILE A 142 0.29 -11.31 -0.68
C ILE A 142 1.73 -11.17 -1.18
N LEU A 143 2.11 -9.95 -1.54
CA LEU A 143 3.40 -9.59 -2.11
C LEU A 143 4.20 -8.71 -1.13
N PRO A 144 4.86 -9.29 -0.11
CA PRO A 144 5.73 -8.54 0.79
C PRO A 144 7.00 -8.09 0.07
N ILE A 145 7.48 -6.87 0.37
CA ILE A 145 8.68 -6.31 -0.29
C ILE A 145 10.01 -6.90 0.19
N CYS A 146 10.01 -7.70 1.24
CA CYS A 146 11.21 -8.33 1.76
C CYS A 146 10.91 -9.64 2.50
N LYS A 147 11.96 -10.42 2.75
CA LYS A 147 11.86 -11.72 3.45
C LYS A 147 11.26 -11.58 4.85
N TYR A 148 11.68 -10.57 5.62
CA TYR A 148 11.13 -10.30 6.94
C TYR A 148 9.60 -10.17 6.92
N LEU A 149 9.06 -9.36 6.01
CA LEU A 149 7.61 -9.21 5.88
C LEU A 149 6.93 -10.50 5.38
N LYS A 150 7.60 -11.31 4.57
CA LYS A 150 7.08 -12.64 4.19
C LYS A 150 6.95 -13.56 5.40
N ASP A 151 7.91 -13.54 6.31
CA ASP A 151 7.86 -14.33 7.54
C ASP A 151 6.74 -13.82 8.45
N VAL A 152 6.56 -12.51 8.59
CA VAL A 152 5.41 -11.90 9.29
C VAL A 152 4.06 -12.31 8.66
N VAL A 153 3.96 -12.35 7.33
CA VAL A 153 2.72 -12.85 6.67
C VAL A 153 2.45 -14.29 7.07
N LYS A 154 3.47 -15.15 7.13
CA LYS A 154 3.29 -16.55 7.54
C LYS A 154 2.83 -16.71 8.98
N GLU A 155 3.23 -15.81 9.88
CA GLU A 155 2.77 -15.81 11.27
C GLU A 155 1.27 -15.48 11.37
N HIS A 156 0.79 -14.53 10.58
CA HIS A 156 -0.60 -14.07 10.64
C HIS A 156 -1.54 -14.84 9.70
N HIS A 157 -1.04 -15.25 8.53
CA HIS A 157 -1.78 -15.96 7.49
C HIS A 157 -0.99 -17.17 6.97
N PRO A 158 -0.81 -18.24 7.77
CA PRO A 158 0.07 -19.37 7.46
C PRO A 158 -0.32 -20.12 6.17
N THR A 159 -1.60 -20.13 5.80
CA THR A 159 -2.12 -20.81 4.62
C THR A 159 -2.15 -19.92 3.38
N GLN A 160 -1.92 -18.60 3.54
CA GLN A 160 -1.99 -17.66 2.44
C GLN A 160 -0.74 -17.70 1.57
N LYS A 161 -0.93 -17.75 0.27
CA LYS A 161 0.19 -17.69 -0.68
C LYS A 161 0.90 -16.33 -0.56
N SER A 162 2.23 -16.37 -0.42
CA SER A 162 3.03 -15.16 -0.36
C SER A 162 4.39 -15.35 -1.00
N ASN A 163 4.78 -14.40 -1.85
CA ASN A 163 6.12 -14.34 -2.44
C ASN A 163 6.70 -12.94 -2.33
N VAL A 164 8.01 -12.87 -2.14
CA VAL A 164 8.70 -11.58 -2.04
C VAL A 164 8.62 -10.86 -3.38
N PHE A 165 8.10 -9.64 -3.33
CA PHE A 165 8.05 -8.73 -4.46
C PHE A 165 9.14 -7.67 -4.28
N ILE A 166 10.24 -7.83 -4.98
CA ILE A 166 11.35 -6.87 -4.93
C ILE A 166 10.98 -5.67 -5.80
N GLU A 167 10.82 -4.51 -5.17
CA GLU A 167 10.60 -3.27 -5.90
C GLU A 167 11.90 -2.87 -6.63
N GLY A 168 11.79 -2.73 -7.96
CA GLY A 168 12.88 -2.24 -8.78
C GLY A 168 12.92 -0.72 -8.83
N VAL A 169 14.01 -0.19 -9.36
CA VAL A 169 14.17 1.22 -9.69
C VAL A 169 14.48 1.36 -11.19
N ASP A 170 14.06 2.48 -11.78
CA ASP A 170 14.39 2.80 -13.14
C ASP A 170 15.87 3.25 -13.21
N ASP A 171 16.73 2.43 -13.80
CA ASP A 171 18.17 2.66 -13.92
C ASP A 171 18.52 3.90 -14.74
N LYS A 172 17.61 4.37 -15.60
CA LYS A 172 17.75 5.63 -16.34
C LYS A 172 17.54 6.86 -15.47
N LYS A 173 16.74 6.72 -14.40
CA LYS A 173 16.48 7.80 -13.44
C LYS A 173 17.41 7.73 -12.23
N TRP A 174 17.82 6.54 -11.85
CA TRP A 174 18.63 6.26 -10.66
C TRP A 174 19.96 5.64 -11.09
N TYR A 175 20.96 6.47 -11.28
CA TYR A 175 22.30 6.05 -11.68
C TYR A 175 23.34 6.58 -10.70
N LYS A 176 24.49 5.91 -10.66
CA LYS A 176 25.59 6.32 -9.80
C LYS A 176 26.14 7.67 -10.29
N THR A 177 26.14 8.64 -9.41
CA THR A 177 26.81 9.94 -9.62
C THR A 177 28.00 10.06 -8.67
N GLU A 178 28.87 11.04 -8.93
CA GLU A 178 29.87 11.40 -7.93
C GLU A 178 29.17 11.88 -6.65
N GLY A 179 29.46 11.19 -5.55
CA GLY A 179 28.92 11.56 -4.26
C GLY A 179 29.54 12.85 -3.71
N MET A 180 28.90 13.45 -2.72
CA MET A 180 29.46 14.56 -1.98
C MET A 180 30.75 14.11 -1.28
N LYS A 181 31.85 14.82 -1.49
CA LYS A 181 33.12 14.59 -0.77
C LYS A 181 33.00 15.21 0.61
N LEU A 182 32.84 14.38 1.62
CA LEU A 182 32.80 14.81 3.02
C LEU A 182 34.21 14.78 3.63
N LYS A 183 34.52 15.71 4.52
CA LYS A 183 35.87 15.84 5.14
C LYS A 183 36.20 14.69 6.10
N HIS A 184 35.18 13.92 6.52
CA HIS A 184 35.31 12.79 7.46
C HIS A 184 34.21 11.75 7.13
N PRO A 185 34.35 10.51 7.60
CA PRO A 185 33.28 9.53 7.52
C PRO A 185 31.99 10.06 8.13
N CYS A 186 30.90 9.96 7.41
CA CYS A 186 29.58 10.42 7.87
C CYS A 186 28.55 9.30 7.70
N VAL A 187 27.65 9.19 8.67
CA VAL A 187 26.45 8.35 8.56
C VAL A 187 25.27 9.27 8.26
N GLY A 188 24.61 9.02 7.14
CA GLY A 188 23.40 9.74 6.76
C GLY A 188 22.18 8.86 6.94
N MET A 189 21.07 9.44 7.40
CA MET A 189 19.77 8.79 7.41
C MET A 189 18.81 9.59 6.54
N LEU A 190 18.25 8.92 5.52
CA LEU A 190 17.19 9.47 4.69
C LEU A 190 15.87 8.87 5.12
N GLN A 191 15.05 9.61 5.85
CA GLN A 191 13.82 9.11 6.43
C GLN A 191 12.72 10.17 6.45
N ASP A 192 11.47 9.75 6.22
CA ASP A 192 10.31 10.61 6.43
C ASP A 192 9.99 10.71 7.92
N ALA A 193 10.11 11.90 8.48
CA ALA A 193 9.88 12.20 9.90
C ALA A 193 8.38 12.20 10.31
N ASN A 194 7.46 11.84 9.43
CA ASN A 194 6.02 11.86 9.71
C ASN A 194 5.58 10.84 10.77
N TRP A 195 6.44 9.92 11.15
CA TRP A 195 6.17 8.91 12.17
C TRP A 195 7.13 9.07 13.34
N TRP A 196 6.61 9.37 14.51
CA TRP A 196 7.38 9.49 15.75
C TRP A 196 8.30 8.29 16.01
N ARG A 197 7.83 7.07 15.72
CA ARG A 197 8.64 5.86 15.90
C ARG A 197 9.89 5.86 15.03
N LYS A 198 9.77 6.32 13.80
CA LYS A 198 10.92 6.48 12.88
C LYS A 198 11.87 7.59 13.33
N THR A 199 11.32 8.70 13.83
CA THR A 199 12.11 9.81 14.38
C THR A 199 12.92 9.38 15.60
N LYS A 200 12.40 8.43 16.40
CA LYS A 200 13.07 7.92 17.58
C LYS A 200 14.37 7.16 17.24
N GLU A 201 14.43 6.54 16.07
CA GLU A 201 15.64 5.87 15.57
C GLU A 201 16.77 6.86 15.26
N MET A 202 16.43 8.11 14.88
CA MET A 202 17.41 9.18 14.67
C MET A 202 18.14 9.56 15.97
N LEU A 203 17.46 9.49 17.11
CA LEU A 203 18.05 9.75 18.43
C LEU A 203 19.10 8.69 18.82
N THR A 204 19.09 7.54 18.19
CA THR A 204 20.10 6.49 18.40
C THR A 204 21.41 6.85 17.71
N LEU A 205 21.35 7.51 16.55
CA LEU A 205 22.54 7.99 15.81
C LEU A 205 23.21 9.18 16.52
N GLU A 206 22.47 9.95 17.31
CA GLU A 206 23.03 11.07 18.07
C GLU A 206 23.93 10.61 19.24
N LYS A 207 23.85 9.32 19.60
CA LYS A 207 24.59 8.71 20.72
C LYS A 207 25.85 7.95 20.27
N VAL A 208 26.11 7.91 18.95
CA VAL A 208 27.26 7.24 18.33
C VAL A 208 28.26 8.29 17.87
#